data_01a2682d187eef54920527fe2814af36
#
_entry.id   01a2682d187eef54920527fe2814af36
#
_cell.length_a   1.000
_cell.length_b   1.000
_cell.length_c   1.000
_cell.angle_alpha   90.00
_cell.angle_beta   90.00
_cell.angle_gamma   90.00
#
_symmetry.space_group_name_H-M   'P 1'
#
loop_
_entity.id
_entity.type
_entity.pdbx_description
1 polymer ?
#
loop_
_entity_poly.entity_id
_entity_poly.type
_entity_poly.pdbx_seq_one_letter_code
_entity_poly.pdbx_strand_id
1 'polypeptide(L)'
;EQIKKKYTSWKSXFYINIIFFFFIIVSSPIIALEVSNEKFIEIKILDKVSSKTNLLKLKIGEEKKFKSLLIKSLKCKNSEFDDNPDITAYIQVKDLTNKDNNEVFVFNGWTFLSSPAINPFDHPVYDIWLTKCY
;
A
#
# COMPACT_ATOMS: atom_id res chain seq x y z
N GLU A 1 -68.36 8.56 -1.09
CA GLU A 1 -67.50 7.61 -1.88
C GLU A 1 -66.17 8.27 -2.32
N GLN A 2 -66.18 9.49 -2.71
CA GLN A 2 -65.01 10.26 -3.16
C GLN A 2 -64.00 10.55 -2.02
N ILE A 3 -64.48 10.78 -0.79
CA ILE A 3 -63.62 11.11 0.37
C ILE A 3 -62.82 9.90 0.82
N LYS A 4 -63.36 8.71 0.79
CA LYS A 4 -62.64 7.45 1.17
C LYS A 4 -61.49 7.13 0.19
N LYS A 5 -61.64 7.39 -1.07
CA LYS A 5 -60.58 7.16 -2.10
C LYS A 5 -59.38 8.07 -1.92
N LYS A 6 -59.61 9.30 -1.48
CA LYS A 6 -58.54 10.30 -1.26
C LYS A 6 -57.69 9.94 -0.02
N TYR A 7 -58.34 9.33 1.01
CA TYR A 7 -57.65 8.99 2.25
C TYR A 7 -56.74 7.76 2.11
N THR A 8 -57.14 6.77 1.31
CA THR A 8 -56.31 5.58 1.08
C THR A 8 -55.09 5.88 0.23
N SER A 9 -55.19 6.84 -0.74
CA SER A 9 -54.08 7.26 -1.56
C SER A 9 -52.99 7.98 -0.74
N TRP A 10 -53.34 8.73 0.25
CA TRP A 10 -52.42 9.45 1.09
C TRP A 10 -51.61 8.53 2.01
N LYS A 11 -52.21 7.47 2.54
CA LYS A 11 -51.51 6.48 3.36
C LYS A 11 -50.48 5.71 2.57
N SER A 12 -50.84 5.38 1.35
CA SER A 12 -49.90 4.68 0.46
C SER A 12 -48.63 5.52 0.18
N UNK A 13 -48.79 6.66 0.02
CA UNK A 13 -47.84 7.38 -0.22
C UNK A 13 -46.94 7.58 0.79
N PHE A 14 -47.41 7.67 1.83
CA PHE A 14 -46.61 7.86 3.05
C PHE A 14 -45.73 6.64 3.35
N TYR A 15 -46.23 5.45 3.15
CA TYR A 15 -45.49 4.20 3.33
C TYR A 15 -44.40 4.03 2.27
N ILE A 16 -44.63 4.44 1.02
CA ILE A 16 -43.65 4.39 -0.06
C ILE A 16 -42.47 5.32 0.26
N ASN A 17 -42.74 6.51 0.76
CA ASN A 17 -41.69 7.46 1.16
C ASN A 17 -40.87 6.94 2.34
N ILE A 18 -41.51 6.30 3.32
CA ILE A 18 -40.81 5.71 4.47
C ILE A 18 -39.89 4.57 4.00
N ILE A 19 -40.36 3.70 3.12
CA ILE A 19 -39.58 2.57 2.59
C ILE A 19 -38.39 3.10 1.78
N PHE A 20 -38.58 4.14 0.97
CA PHE A 20 -37.50 4.75 0.20
C PHE A 20 -36.44 5.39 1.10
N PHE A 21 -36.89 6.07 2.16
CA PHE A 21 -35.99 6.68 3.15
C PHE A 21 -35.18 5.61 3.92
N PHE A 22 -35.81 4.49 4.24
CA PHE A 22 -35.16 3.36 4.93
C PHE A 22 -34.08 2.72 4.04
N PHE A 23 -34.34 2.65 2.72
CA PHE A 23 -33.39 2.06 1.76
C PHE A 23 -32.12 2.90 1.61
N ILE A 24 -32.22 4.23 1.75
CA ILE A 24 -31.06 5.13 1.66
C ILE A 24 -30.15 4.99 2.88
N ILE A 25 -30.70 4.71 4.06
CA ILE A 25 -29.93 4.58 5.31
C ILE A 25 -29.07 3.30 5.32
N VAL A 26 -29.50 2.25 4.64
CA VAL A 26 -28.82 0.93 4.66
C VAL A 26 -27.65 0.86 3.69
N SER A 27 -27.52 1.81 2.73
CA SER A 27 -26.45 1.82 1.74
C SER A 27 -25.18 2.53 2.24
N SER A 28 -24.71 2.21 3.44
CA SER A 28 -23.42 2.67 3.92
C SER A 28 -22.30 1.96 3.17
N PRO A 29 -21.36 2.68 2.53
CA PRO A 29 -20.21 2.01 1.94
C PRO A 29 -19.37 1.38 3.05
N ILE A 30 -19.24 0.09 3.01
CA ILE A 30 -18.30 -0.64 3.86
C ILE A 30 -16.90 -0.36 3.31
N ILE A 31 -16.20 0.60 3.91
CA ILE A 31 -14.79 0.81 3.63
C ILE A 31 -14.04 -0.31 4.36
N ALA A 32 -13.68 -1.34 3.61
CA ALA A 32 -12.81 -2.39 4.13
C ALA A 32 -11.42 -1.78 4.33
N LEU A 33 -11.09 -1.42 5.56
CA LEU A 33 -9.77 -0.98 5.92
C LEU A 33 -8.88 -2.22 6.00
N GLU A 34 -8.10 -2.45 4.96
CA GLU A 34 -7.06 -3.48 4.98
C GLU A 34 -5.95 -3.03 5.94
N VAL A 35 -6.06 -3.44 7.18
CA VAL A 35 -5.01 -3.19 8.17
C VAL A 35 -3.92 -4.22 7.96
N SER A 36 -2.88 -3.87 7.22
CA SER A 36 -1.64 -4.63 7.29
C SER A 36 -1.00 -4.32 8.65
N ASN A 37 -0.94 -5.30 9.51
CA ASN A 37 -0.35 -5.16 10.85
C ASN A 37 1.17 -4.98 10.81
N GLU A 38 1.76 -5.07 9.65
CA GLU A 38 3.21 -4.99 9.49
C GLU A 38 3.66 -3.54 9.48
N LYS A 39 4.49 -3.20 10.44
CA LYS A 39 4.92 -1.82 10.70
C LYS A 39 6.30 -1.51 10.16
N PHE A 40 7.10 -2.54 9.89
CA PHE A 40 8.52 -2.40 9.51
C PHE A 40 8.87 -3.35 8.40
N ILE A 41 9.79 -2.90 7.55
CA ILE A 41 10.50 -3.78 6.62
C ILE A 41 11.98 -3.80 6.98
N GLU A 42 12.63 -4.89 6.63
CA GLU A 42 14.07 -5.01 6.65
C GLU A 42 14.55 -5.27 5.23
N ILE A 43 15.53 -4.49 4.80
CA ILE A 43 16.17 -4.64 3.50
C ILE A 43 17.67 -4.84 3.70
N LYS A 44 18.27 -5.60 2.80
CA LYS A 44 19.71 -5.81 2.72
C LYS A 44 20.25 -4.93 1.59
N ILE A 45 21.25 -4.12 1.88
CA ILE A 45 21.89 -3.24 0.90
C ILE A 45 23.35 -3.67 0.73
N LEU A 46 23.72 -4.03 -0.49
CA LEU A 46 25.11 -4.27 -0.85
C LEU A 46 25.70 -3.00 -1.49
N ASP A 47 26.78 -2.55 -0.93
CA ASP A 47 27.64 -1.52 -1.56
C ASP A 47 28.64 -2.26 -2.45
N LYS A 48 28.47 -2.14 -3.76
CA LYS A 48 29.29 -2.84 -4.75
C LYS A 48 30.74 -2.36 -4.77
N VAL A 49 30.99 -1.10 -4.38
CA VAL A 49 32.33 -0.52 -4.37
C VAL A 49 33.17 -1.09 -3.23
N SER A 50 32.58 -1.17 -2.05
CA SER A 50 33.28 -1.67 -0.84
C SER A 50 33.02 -3.14 -0.58
N SER A 51 32.10 -3.79 -1.31
CA SER A 51 31.64 -5.16 -1.10
C SER A 51 31.04 -5.39 0.30
N LYS A 52 30.58 -4.33 0.94
CA LYS A 52 29.99 -4.40 2.29
C LYS A 52 28.48 -4.50 2.21
N THR A 53 27.93 -5.36 3.03
CA THR A 53 26.49 -5.57 3.16
C THR A 53 26.00 -4.93 4.45
N ASN A 54 24.87 -4.23 4.37
CA ASN A 54 24.21 -3.59 5.51
C ASN A 54 22.74 -4.00 5.57
N LEU A 55 22.25 -4.24 6.77
CA LEU A 55 20.82 -4.44 7.02
C LEU A 55 20.23 -3.10 7.46
N LEU A 56 19.16 -2.70 6.81
CA LEU A 56 18.45 -1.46 7.11
C LEU A 56 17.01 -1.77 7.45
N LYS A 57 16.59 -1.35 8.64
CA LYS A 57 15.21 -1.44 9.09
C LYS A 57 14.52 -0.10 8.81
N LEU A 58 13.37 -0.17 8.13
CA LEU A 58 12.55 1.01 7.80
C LEU A 58 11.15 0.81 8.37
N LYS A 59 10.60 1.90 8.90
CA LYS A 59 9.18 1.94 9.25
C LYS A 59 8.38 2.26 7.99
N ILE A 60 7.25 1.58 7.80
CA ILE A 60 6.39 1.81 6.64
C ILE A 60 5.85 3.25 6.68
N GLY A 61 5.95 3.95 5.55
CA GLY A 61 5.55 5.34 5.39
C GLY A 61 6.66 6.34 5.67
N GLU A 62 7.73 5.95 6.35
CA GLU A 62 8.84 6.86 6.66
C GLU A 62 9.97 6.76 5.64
N GLU A 63 10.64 7.87 5.42
CA GLU A 63 11.85 7.94 4.58
C GLU A 63 13.08 7.75 5.45
N LYS A 64 14.04 7.00 4.94
CA LYS A 64 15.31 6.78 5.64
C LYS A 64 16.47 6.94 4.66
N LYS A 65 17.44 7.74 5.06
CA LYS A 65 18.63 7.97 4.26
C LYS A 65 19.68 6.90 4.56
N PHE A 66 20.24 6.34 3.49
CA PHE A 66 21.40 5.46 3.54
C PHE A 66 22.42 5.97 2.54
N LYS A 67 23.51 6.58 3.02
CA LYS A 67 24.53 7.22 2.21
C LYS A 67 23.90 8.20 1.20
N SER A 68 24.00 7.94 -0.10
CA SER A 68 23.40 8.77 -1.14
C SER A 68 21.97 8.39 -1.49
N LEU A 69 21.42 7.31 -0.92
CA LEU A 69 20.07 6.86 -1.22
C LEU A 69 19.09 7.37 -0.19
N LEU A 70 17.92 7.80 -0.64
CA LEU A 70 16.75 8.07 0.19
C LEU A 70 15.72 7.00 -0.11
N ILE A 71 15.39 6.19 0.89
CA ILE A 71 14.60 4.98 0.73
C ILE A 71 13.31 5.11 1.55
N LYS A 72 12.19 4.76 0.94
CA LYS A 72 10.88 4.75 1.58
C LYS A 72 10.16 3.44 1.23
N SER A 73 9.55 2.81 2.22
CA SER A 73 8.63 1.71 1.98
C SER A 73 7.20 2.20 2.16
N LEU A 74 6.35 1.96 1.18
CA LEU A 74 4.93 2.34 1.25
C LEU A 74 4.07 1.21 1.77
N LYS A 75 4.41 -0.03 1.42
CA LYS A 75 3.66 -1.22 1.84
C LYS A 75 4.61 -2.39 2.02
N CYS A 76 4.25 -3.28 2.92
CA CYS A 76 4.87 -4.60 3.04
C CYS A 76 3.78 -5.61 3.35
N LYS A 77 3.84 -6.76 2.72
CA LYS A 77 2.91 -7.87 2.93
C LYS A 77 3.70 -9.16 3.09
N ASN A 78 3.37 -9.89 4.13
CA ASN A 78 3.84 -11.25 4.33
C ASN A 78 2.65 -12.19 4.08
N SER A 79 2.74 -13.00 3.05
CA SER A 79 1.68 -13.94 2.67
C SER A 79 1.98 -15.37 3.13
N GLU A 80 2.54 -15.51 4.30
CA GLU A 80 2.97 -16.81 4.89
C GLU A 80 1.88 -17.88 4.89
N PHE A 81 0.61 -17.46 4.93
CA PHE A 81 -0.53 -18.39 4.99
C PHE A 81 -1.20 -18.61 3.63
N ASP A 82 -0.69 -18.01 2.56
CA ASP A 82 -1.21 -18.20 1.19
C ASP A 82 -0.65 -19.51 0.59
N ASP A 83 -1.29 -20.00 -0.46
CA ASP A 83 -0.85 -21.21 -1.19
C ASP A 83 0.55 -21.06 -1.78
N ASN A 84 0.98 -19.83 -2.02
CA ASN A 84 2.29 -19.50 -2.57
C ASN A 84 2.94 -18.43 -1.69
N PRO A 85 3.54 -18.81 -0.57
CA PRO A 85 4.06 -17.85 0.40
C PRO A 85 5.16 -16.96 -0.16
N ASP A 86 5.03 -15.65 0.04
CA ASP A 86 6.09 -14.70 -0.30
C ASP A 86 6.01 -13.47 0.60
N ILE A 87 7.11 -12.77 0.71
CA ILE A 87 7.15 -11.44 1.29
C ILE A 87 7.33 -10.44 0.15
N THR A 88 6.42 -9.47 0.09
CA THR A 88 6.45 -8.44 -0.95
C THR A 88 6.44 -7.06 -0.31
N ALA A 89 7.14 -6.11 -0.92
CA ALA A 89 7.13 -4.73 -0.45
C ALA A 89 7.12 -3.76 -1.62
N TYR A 90 6.44 -2.64 -1.44
CA TYR A 90 6.50 -1.53 -2.39
C TYR A 90 7.50 -0.53 -1.85
N ILE A 91 8.62 -0.32 -2.56
CA ILE A 91 9.67 0.60 -2.15
C ILE A 91 9.91 1.67 -3.21
N GLN A 92 10.32 2.83 -2.72
CA GLN A 92 10.74 3.97 -3.54
C GLN A 92 12.15 4.34 -3.12
N VAL A 93 13.04 4.52 -4.10
CA VAL A 93 14.42 4.90 -3.84
C VAL A 93 14.78 6.08 -4.75
N LYS A 94 15.33 7.14 -4.14
CA LYS A 94 15.90 8.28 -4.85
C LYS A 94 17.40 8.29 -4.62
N ASP A 95 18.16 8.69 -5.65
CA ASP A 95 19.60 8.92 -5.51
C ASP A 95 19.84 10.43 -5.33
N LEU A 96 20.40 10.79 -4.18
CA LEU A 96 20.68 12.17 -3.78
C LEU A 96 21.97 12.73 -4.39
N THR A 97 22.71 11.93 -5.17
CA THR A 97 23.91 12.44 -5.88
C THR A 97 23.54 13.27 -7.11
N ASN A 98 22.36 13.05 -7.67
CA ASN A 98 21.86 13.86 -8.78
C ASN A 98 21.53 15.27 -8.30
N LYS A 99 22.27 16.23 -8.80
CA LYS A 99 22.14 17.66 -8.46
C LYS A 99 21.02 18.36 -9.24
N ASP A 100 20.45 17.70 -10.22
CA ASP A 100 19.26 18.20 -10.89
C ASP A 100 18.10 18.15 -9.92
N ASN A 101 17.46 19.27 -9.69
CA ASN A 101 16.32 19.39 -8.77
C ASN A 101 15.09 18.55 -9.19
N ASN A 102 15.27 17.67 -10.17
CA ASN A 102 14.25 16.70 -10.55
C ASN A 102 14.31 15.49 -9.61
N GLU A 103 13.34 15.34 -8.75
CA GLU A 103 13.19 14.19 -7.86
C GLU A 103 12.82 12.94 -8.65
N VAL A 104 13.82 12.33 -9.30
CA VAL A 104 13.61 11.11 -10.08
C VAL A 104 13.90 9.91 -9.18
N PHE A 105 12.96 9.00 -9.15
CA PHE A 105 13.17 7.71 -8.49
C PHE A 105 14.10 6.85 -9.34
N VAL A 106 15.15 6.34 -8.73
CA VAL A 106 16.00 5.30 -9.36
C VAL A 106 15.34 3.92 -9.23
N PHE A 107 14.37 3.79 -8.32
CA PHE A 107 13.49 2.63 -8.22
C PHE A 107 12.16 3.05 -7.64
N ASN A 108 11.07 2.56 -8.20
CA ASN A 108 9.71 2.82 -7.69
C ASN A 108 8.83 1.62 -8.07
N GLY A 109 8.68 0.67 -7.15
CA GLY A 109 7.93 -0.54 -7.49
C GLY A 109 7.92 -1.60 -6.41
N TRP A 110 7.29 -2.72 -6.78
CA TRP A 110 7.23 -3.91 -5.93
C TRP A 110 8.53 -4.68 -6.02
N THR A 111 8.98 -5.15 -4.88
CA THR A 111 10.10 -6.09 -4.75
C THR A 111 9.62 -7.35 -4.01
N PHE A 112 10.24 -8.48 -4.30
CA PHE A 112 9.81 -9.81 -3.86
C PHE A 112 10.98 -10.51 -3.19
N LEU A 113 10.72 -11.16 -2.05
CA LEU A 113 11.76 -11.92 -1.35
C LEU A 113 12.16 -13.16 -2.15
N SER A 114 11.16 -13.94 -2.61
CA SER A 114 11.40 -15.21 -3.31
C SER A 114 11.95 -15.02 -4.71
N SER A 115 11.66 -13.90 -5.35
CA SER A 115 11.97 -13.67 -6.77
C SER A 115 12.42 -12.22 -7.01
N PRO A 116 13.56 -11.82 -6.46
CA PRO A 116 14.03 -10.43 -6.60
C PRO A 116 14.33 -10.02 -8.05
N ALA A 117 14.52 -10.98 -8.94
CA ALA A 117 14.80 -10.73 -10.36
C ALA A 117 13.58 -10.28 -11.17
N ILE A 118 12.35 -10.42 -10.61
CA ILE A 118 11.14 -9.96 -11.31
C ILE A 118 11.18 -8.44 -11.54
N ASN A 119 11.62 -7.70 -10.52
CA ASN A 119 11.76 -6.25 -10.60
C ASN A 119 13.05 -5.85 -9.87
N PRO A 120 14.21 -6.02 -10.52
CA PRO A 120 15.49 -5.82 -9.85
C PRO A 120 15.76 -4.33 -9.61
N PHE A 121 16.39 -4.05 -8.49
CA PHE A 121 16.95 -2.72 -8.23
C PHE A 121 18.25 -2.59 -9.04
N ASP A 122 18.23 -1.73 -10.05
CA ASP A 122 19.40 -1.51 -10.93
C ASP A 122 20.03 -0.15 -10.61
N HIS A 123 21.16 -0.19 -9.92
CA HIS A 123 21.90 1.00 -9.53
C HIS A 123 23.41 0.72 -9.65
N PRO A 124 24.22 1.65 -10.16
CA PRO A 124 25.66 1.38 -10.40
C PRO A 124 26.45 1.04 -9.14
N VAL A 125 26.04 1.56 -7.97
CA VAL A 125 26.81 1.44 -6.71
C VAL A 125 26.17 0.50 -5.72
N TYR A 126 24.85 0.34 -5.75
CA TYR A 126 24.12 -0.40 -4.71
C TYR A 126 23.20 -1.46 -5.31
N ASP A 127 23.04 -2.57 -4.58
CA ASP A 127 21.92 -3.51 -4.76
C ASP A 127 21.08 -3.55 -3.50
N ILE A 128 19.76 -3.71 -3.66
CA ILE A 128 18.81 -3.75 -2.54
C ILE A 128 17.95 -5.00 -2.69
N TRP A 129 17.83 -5.74 -1.60
CA TRP A 129 16.97 -6.91 -1.51
C TRP A 129 16.08 -6.82 -0.27
N LEU A 130 14.83 -7.20 -0.42
CA LEU A 130 13.88 -7.38 0.69
C LEU A 130 14.29 -8.60 1.51
N THR A 131 14.24 -8.52 2.84
CA THR A 131 14.52 -9.65 3.72
C THR A 131 13.34 -10.00 4.62
N LYS A 132 12.62 -9.00 5.16
CA LYS A 132 11.52 -9.26 6.11
C LYS A 132 10.47 -8.16 6.09
N CYS A 133 9.23 -8.55 6.46
CA CYS A 133 8.16 -7.68 6.94
C CYS A 133 7.79 -8.08 8.38
N TYR A 134 7.59 -7.12 9.28
CA TYR A 134 7.17 -7.41 10.66
C TYR A 134 6.65 -6.17 11.38
#